data_50e08498823507d0ecf72caa1285a8d7
#
_entry.id   50e08498823507d0ecf72caa1285a8d7
#
_cell.length_a   1.000
_cell.length_b   1.000
_cell.length_c   1.000
_cell.angle_alpha   90.00
_cell.angle_beta   90.00
_cell.angle_gamma   90.00
#
_symmetry.space_group_name_H-M   'P 1'
#
loop_
_entity.id
_entity.type
_entity.pdbx_description
1 polymer ?
#
loop_
_entity_poly.entity_id
_entity_poly.type
_entity_poly.pdbx_seq_one_letter_code
_entity_poly.pdbx_strand_id
1 'polypeptide(L)'
;MNSAKLFLRIVELEHIIQNCYKRSQACLSMALKNKKSNFSEWYTEVIQSAELADYTNVSGAMVLRPNSYSIWESIQNYLNSRFKRDGIRNAYFPMFIPEKLLKKESKHIEGFAPEVAWVTHAGKSKLKEKLAVRPTSETIMYDSYSKWIRSWKDLPLRLNQWVNIVRWEFKHPTPFLRTREFLWQEGHSVFATKEEADKEAFKMSRIYRDTYEKLMAVPVLEGLKSEKEKFAGADYSISVETLMPDGKAIQAATSHHLGQNFSKPFKIGFLDKNEKKQFGWQNSWGFSTRSLGVMISVHGDDKGLVLPPRIAPNKVVIVPILFKGKEAPVLKAANALKKSLNKYGVILDDREGYSAGRKFNDWEVRGIPLRIEIGPRDVQNKSVVVARRDTSEKVTVKVSKLDSTVLSMLKSMHSDMFDRAKKNLVNSIVDVNSVLELNKVVSSGKIARAYWCGSISSEDEIKRKTGAKSLNSELRARVNGKSCFVTGGEAKYSTYFGRSY
;
A
#
# COMPACT_ATOMS: atom_id res chain seq x y z
N MET A 1 -22.07 -30.88 -38.21
CA MET A 1 -22.22 -30.54 -36.76
C MET A 1 -23.62 -29.95 -36.57
N ASN A 2 -24.47 -30.63 -35.79
CA ASN A 2 -25.92 -30.46 -35.81
C ASN A 2 -26.34 -29.10 -35.23
N SER A 3 -27.12 -28.30 -35.99
CA SER A 3 -27.64 -26.95 -35.59
C SER A 3 -28.34 -26.96 -34.21
N ALA A 4 -28.96 -28.08 -33.83
CA ALA A 4 -29.58 -28.26 -32.51
C ALA A 4 -28.56 -28.24 -31.36
N LYS A 5 -27.35 -28.74 -31.54
CA LYS A 5 -26.28 -28.70 -30.51
C LYS A 5 -25.70 -27.28 -30.37
N LEU A 6 -25.68 -26.51 -31.43
CA LEU A 6 -25.24 -25.10 -31.37
C LEU A 6 -26.27 -24.24 -30.67
N PHE A 7 -27.54 -24.47 -30.94
CA PHE A 7 -28.64 -23.75 -30.29
C PHE A 7 -28.72 -24.01 -28.79
N LEU A 8 -28.55 -25.28 -28.36
CA LEU A 8 -28.48 -25.64 -26.93
C LEU A 8 -27.30 -24.97 -26.20
N ARG A 9 -26.15 -24.89 -26.84
CA ARG A 9 -24.98 -24.19 -26.25
C ARG A 9 -25.17 -22.67 -26.14
N ILE A 10 -25.86 -22.05 -27.08
CA ILE A 10 -26.20 -20.63 -27.02
C ILE A 10 -27.18 -20.35 -25.87
N VAL A 11 -28.20 -21.18 -25.69
CA VAL A 11 -29.16 -21.07 -24.58
C VAL A 11 -28.50 -21.31 -23.22
N GLU A 12 -27.58 -22.27 -23.11
CA GLU A 12 -26.76 -22.48 -21.89
C GLU A 12 -25.84 -21.28 -21.59
N LEU A 13 -25.21 -20.71 -22.61
CA LEU A 13 -24.39 -19.51 -22.45
C LEU A 13 -25.23 -18.27 -22.04
N GLU A 14 -26.40 -18.07 -22.63
CA GLU A 14 -27.31 -17.01 -22.21
C GLU A 14 -27.80 -17.20 -20.76
N HIS A 15 -28.05 -18.45 -20.35
CA HIS A 15 -28.46 -18.76 -18.98
C HIS A 15 -27.31 -18.53 -17.98
N ILE A 16 -26.07 -18.89 -18.36
CA ILE A 16 -24.86 -18.61 -17.58
C ILE A 16 -24.61 -17.09 -17.47
N ILE A 17 -24.74 -16.35 -18.59
CA ILE A 17 -24.58 -14.89 -18.62
C ILE A 17 -25.67 -14.22 -17.77
N GLN A 18 -26.94 -14.65 -17.88
CA GLN A 18 -28.02 -14.13 -17.04
C GLN A 18 -27.84 -14.47 -15.56
N ASN A 19 -27.34 -15.65 -15.22
CA ASN A 19 -27.03 -16.00 -13.84
C ASN A 19 -25.81 -15.26 -13.28
N CYS A 20 -24.79 -15.02 -14.10
CA CYS A 20 -23.68 -14.12 -13.75
C CYS A 20 -24.14 -12.69 -13.56
N TYR A 21 -25.01 -12.20 -14.45
CA TYR A 21 -25.59 -10.86 -14.36
C TYR A 21 -26.51 -10.70 -13.13
N LYS A 22 -27.37 -11.71 -12.86
CA LYS A 22 -28.20 -11.75 -11.64
C LYS A 22 -27.37 -11.86 -10.36
N ARG A 23 -26.27 -12.63 -10.36
CA ARG A 23 -25.33 -12.69 -9.23
C ARG A 23 -24.59 -11.38 -9.03
N SER A 24 -24.17 -10.68 -10.09
CA SER A 24 -23.56 -9.37 -9.99
C SER A 24 -24.57 -8.32 -9.48
N GLN A 25 -25.82 -8.39 -9.90
CA GLN A 25 -26.91 -7.51 -9.41
C GLN A 25 -27.30 -7.85 -7.95
N ALA A 26 -27.30 -9.11 -7.56
CA ALA A 26 -27.59 -9.54 -6.19
C ALA A 26 -26.47 -9.15 -5.21
N CYS A 27 -25.20 -9.20 -5.63
CA CYS A 27 -24.07 -8.70 -4.83
C CYS A 27 -24.15 -7.19 -4.54
N LEU A 28 -24.77 -6.41 -5.45
CA LEU A 28 -24.89 -4.95 -5.30
C LEU A 28 -26.04 -4.51 -4.37
N SER A 29 -26.84 -5.45 -3.85
CA SER A 29 -27.99 -5.14 -2.97
C SER A 29 -27.82 -5.69 -1.54
N MET A 30 -26.79 -6.48 -1.26
CA MET A 30 -26.54 -6.96 0.11
C MET A 30 -25.77 -5.90 0.90
N ALA A 31 -26.23 -5.58 2.11
CA ALA A 31 -25.47 -4.77 3.05
C ALA A 31 -24.12 -5.46 3.32
N LEU A 32 -23.05 -4.67 3.29
CA LEU A 32 -21.71 -5.18 3.61
C LEU A 32 -21.69 -5.80 5.01
N LYS A 33 -20.83 -6.80 5.20
CA LYS A 33 -20.58 -7.36 6.53
C LYS A 33 -20.09 -6.27 7.48
N ASN A 34 -20.35 -6.45 8.75
CA ASN A 34 -19.86 -5.50 9.75
C ASN A 34 -18.34 -5.65 9.92
N LYS A 35 -17.62 -4.55 9.74
CA LYS A 35 -16.15 -4.49 9.79
C LYS A 35 -15.57 -5.00 11.11
N LYS A 36 -16.21 -4.66 12.23
CA LYS A 36 -15.71 -4.99 13.56
C LYS A 36 -15.87 -6.45 13.91
N SER A 37 -16.99 -7.08 13.53
CA SER A 37 -17.29 -8.48 13.86
C SER A 37 -16.72 -9.46 12.84
N ASN A 38 -16.59 -9.08 11.57
CA ASN A 38 -16.07 -9.94 10.50
C ASN A 38 -15.20 -9.18 9.52
N PHE A 39 -14.00 -8.80 9.95
CA PHE A 39 -13.07 -8.00 9.17
C PHE A 39 -12.69 -8.65 7.83
N SER A 40 -12.44 -9.95 7.80
CA SER A 40 -11.96 -10.65 6.59
C SER A 40 -12.99 -10.66 5.46
N GLU A 41 -14.26 -10.97 5.78
CA GLU A 41 -15.33 -10.94 4.78
C GLU A 41 -15.65 -9.52 4.37
N TRP A 42 -15.80 -8.60 5.33
CA TRP A 42 -15.99 -7.18 5.06
C TRP A 42 -14.92 -6.63 4.09
N TYR A 43 -13.65 -6.95 4.34
CA TYR A 43 -12.54 -6.49 3.50
C TYR A 43 -12.67 -6.97 2.06
N THR A 44 -13.01 -8.26 1.87
CA THR A 44 -13.22 -8.84 0.54
C THR A 44 -14.42 -8.22 -0.16
N GLU A 45 -15.55 -8.06 0.55
CA GLU A 45 -16.77 -7.45 0.01
C GLU A 45 -16.56 -5.98 -0.40
N VAL A 46 -15.84 -5.19 0.41
CA VAL A 46 -15.51 -3.80 0.06
C VAL A 46 -14.68 -3.73 -1.21
N ILE A 47 -13.66 -4.58 -1.36
CA ILE A 47 -12.80 -4.60 -2.55
C ILE A 47 -13.60 -4.92 -3.80
N GLN A 48 -14.50 -5.89 -3.73
CA GLN A 48 -15.34 -6.29 -4.86
C GLN A 48 -16.41 -5.23 -5.18
N SER A 49 -17.13 -4.76 -4.15
CA SER A 49 -18.24 -3.81 -4.32
C SER A 49 -17.76 -2.42 -4.75
N ALA A 50 -16.59 -1.97 -4.30
CA ALA A 50 -15.95 -0.74 -4.75
C ALA A 50 -15.20 -0.91 -6.09
N GLU A 51 -15.26 -2.09 -6.69
CA GLU A 51 -14.62 -2.41 -7.97
C GLU A 51 -13.11 -2.13 -7.97
N LEU A 52 -12.40 -2.58 -6.93
CA LEU A 52 -10.97 -2.34 -6.77
C LEU A 52 -10.12 -3.47 -7.37
N ALA A 53 -10.49 -4.73 -7.15
CA ALA A 53 -9.78 -5.88 -7.71
C ALA A 53 -10.71 -7.05 -8.01
N ASP A 54 -10.30 -7.88 -8.98
CA ASP A 54 -10.95 -9.14 -9.30
C ASP A 54 -9.96 -10.30 -9.19
N TYR A 55 -10.48 -11.47 -8.82
CA TYR A 55 -9.70 -12.71 -8.78
C TYR A 55 -9.44 -13.24 -10.19
N THR A 56 -8.31 -13.90 -10.36
CA THR A 56 -7.97 -14.60 -11.61
C THR A 56 -7.93 -16.11 -11.38
N ASN A 57 -7.77 -16.89 -12.46
CA ASN A 57 -7.55 -18.33 -12.37
C ASN A 57 -6.17 -18.71 -11.80
N VAL A 58 -5.26 -17.74 -11.65
CA VAL A 58 -3.96 -17.92 -11.00
C VAL A 58 -4.07 -17.43 -9.56
N SER A 59 -4.09 -18.37 -8.62
CA SER A 59 -4.22 -18.02 -7.19
C SER A 59 -3.14 -17.04 -6.74
N GLY A 60 -3.56 -15.92 -6.19
CA GLY A 60 -2.66 -14.87 -5.68
C GLY A 60 -2.17 -13.87 -6.74
N ALA A 61 -2.59 -14.02 -8.00
CA ALA A 61 -2.48 -12.99 -9.02
C ALA A 61 -3.86 -12.37 -9.25
N MET A 62 -3.97 -11.04 -9.21
CA MET A 62 -5.25 -10.33 -9.23
C MET A 62 -5.28 -9.25 -10.30
N VAL A 63 -6.46 -9.01 -10.86
CA VAL A 63 -6.68 -7.83 -11.68
C VAL A 63 -6.84 -6.63 -10.75
N LEU A 64 -6.01 -5.61 -10.91
CA LEU A 64 -6.26 -4.29 -10.33
C LEU A 64 -7.18 -3.53 -11.29
N ARG A 65 -8.41 -3.25 -10.82
CA ARG A 65 -9.40 -2.54 -11.65
C ARG A 65 -9.09 -1.04 -11.72
N PRO A 66 -9.66 -0.30 -12.68
CA PRO A 66 -9.36 1.13 -12.87
C PRO A 66 -9.49 1.97 -11.60
N ASN A 67 -10.45 1.66 -10.69
CA ASN A 67 -10.64 2.41 -9.45
C ASN A 67 -9.42 2.30 -8.51
N SER A 68 -8.86 1.11 -8.34
CA SER A 68 -7.65 0.93 -7.53
C SER A 68 -6.39 1.39 -8.25
N TYR A 69 -6.33 1.17 -9.57
CA TYR A 69 -5.15 1.55 -10.33
C TYR A 69 -4.95 3.07 -10.37
N SER A 70 -6.02 3.85 -10.49
CA SER A 70 -5.95 5.32 -10.42
C SER A 70 -5.50 5.85 -9.05
N ILE A 71 -5.83 5.12 -7.96
CA ILE A 71 -5.27 5.42 -6.63
C ILE A 71 -3.77 5.11 -6.61
N TRP A 72 -3.35 3.99 -7.22
CA TRP A 72 -1.94 3.63 -7.35
C TRP A 72 -1.15 4.67 -8.16
N GLU A 73 -1.70 5.18 -9.26
CA GLU A 73 -1.11 6.29 -10.03
C GLU A 73 -0.95 7.57 -9.19
N SER A 74 -1.90 7.86 -8.30
CA SER A 74 -1.77 8.98 -7.35
C SER A 74 -0.59 8.79 -6.40
N ILE A 75 -0.34 7.55 -5.93
CA ILE A 75 0.83 7.20 -5.11
C ILE A 75 2.11 7.32 -5.94
N GLN A 76 2.12 6.80 -7.16
CA GLN A 76 3.27 6.90 -8.07
C GLN A 76 3.65 8.36 -8.31
N ASN A 77 2.68 9.21 -8.61
CA ASN A 77 2.90 10.64 -8.84
C ASN A 77 3.46 11.34 -7.59
N TYR A 78 2.93 11.02 -6.42
CA TYR A 78 3.38 11.57 -5.15
C TYR A 78 4.83 11.17 -4.84
N LEU A 79 5.18 9.90 -4.98
CA LEU A 79 6.54 9.38 -4.76
C LEU A 79 7.52 9.85 -5.83
N ASN A 80 7.16 9.75 -7.12
CA ASN A 80 8.02 10.21 -8.22
C ASN A 80 8.39 11.68 -8.11
N SER A 81 7.47 12.54 -7.68
CA SER A 81 7.76 13.97 -7.49
C SER A 81 8.86 14.21 -6.44
N ARG A 82 8.91 13.34 -5.41
CA ARG A 82 9.92 13.39 -4.34
C ARG A 82 11.24 12.79 -4.77
N PHE A 83 11.19 11.63 -5.41
CA PHE A 83 12.37 10.95 -5.96
C PHE A 83 13.11 11.83 -6.97
N LYS A 84 12.40 12.38 -7.94
CA LYS A 84 12.99 13.27 -8.95
C LYS A 84 13.61 14.53 -8.34
N ARG A 85 12.94 15.15 -7.36
CA ARG A 85 13.47 16.31 -6.62
C ARG A 85 14.77 15.97 -5.89
N ASP A 86 14.91 14.72 -5.48
CA ASP A 86 16.09 14.21 -4.79
C ASP A 86 17.16 13.64 -5.74
N GLY A 87 16.97 13.78 -7.05
CA GLY A 87 17.92 13.31 -8.07
C GLY A 87 17.84 11.83 -8.38
N ILE A 88 16.82 11.10 -7.87
CA ILE A 88 16.60 9.69 -8.18
C ILE A 88 15.95 9.58 -9.57
N ARG A 89 16.49 8.71 -10.41
CA ARG A 89 16.01 8.48 -11.78
C ARG A 89 15.27 7.14 -11.87
N ASN A 90 14.21 7.11 -12.68
CA ASN A 90 13.52 5.86 -12.99
C ASN A 90 14.30 5.10 -14.06
N ALA A 91 14.37 3.78 -13.90
CA ALA A 91 14.93 2.84 -14.86
C ALA A 91 14.02 1.60 -14.97
N TYR A 92 14.31 0.72 -15.91
CA TYR A 92 13.64 -0.58 -16.04
C TYR A 92 14.70 -1.67 -16.18
N PHE A 93 14.54 -2.75 -15.43
CA PHE A 93 15.38 -3.94 -15.51
C PHE A 93 14.51 -5.14 -15.89
N PRO A 94 15.07 -6.11 -16.67
CA PRO A 94 14.34 -7.28 -17.14
C PRO A 94 13.68 -8.09 -16.03
N MET A 95 12.53 -8.68 -16.34
CA MET A 95 11.76 -9.51 -15.42
C MET A 95 12.43 -10.85 -15.11
N PHE A 96 13.14 -11.42 -16.09
CA PHE A 96 13.74 -12.75 -15.96
C PHE A 96 15.16 -12.68 -15.42
N ILE A 97 15.43 -13.48 -14.40
CA ILE A 97 16.75 -13.59 -13.75
C ILE A 97 17.29 -15.00 -14.02
N PRO A 98 18.47 -15.15 -14.65
CA PRO A 98 19.11 -16.45 -14.83
C PRO A 98 19.40 -17.15 -13.50
N GLU A 99 19.18 -18.46 -13.43
CA GLU A 99 19.40 -19.26 -12.21
C GLU A 99 20.80 -19.07 -11.61
N LYS A 100 21.83 -18.98 -12.47
CA LYS A 100 23.22 -18.76 -12.05
C LYS A 100 23.43 -17.46 -11.27
N LEU A 101 22.68 -16.39 -11.60
CA LEU A 101 22.78 -15.12 -10.87
C LEU A 101 22.16 -15.22 -9.49
N LEU A 102 21.00 -15.88 -9.34
CA LEU A 102 20.38 -16.13 -8.05
C LEU A 102 21.24 -17.03 -7.16
N LYS A 103 21.84 -18.08 -7.73
CA LYS A 103 22.78 -18.95 -7.00
C LYS A 103 24.04 -18.22 -6.53
N LYS A 104 24.49 -17.21 -7.26
CA LYS A 104 25.62 -16.36 -6.84
C LYS A 104 25.23 -15.56 -5.61
N GLU A 105 24.02 -15.02 -5.55
CA GLU A 105 23.52 -14.24 -4.42
C GLU A 105 23.31 -15.11 -3.17
N SER A 106 22.62 -16.24 -3.30
CA SER A 106 22.34 -17.16 -2.18
C SER A 106 23.58 -17.76 -1.53
N LYS A 107 24.71 -17.86 -2.25
CA LYS A 107 26.00 -18.32 -1.72
C LYS A 107 26.69 -17.27 -0.83
N HIS A 108 26.36 -16.01 -1.00
CA HIS A 108 27.04 -14.89 -0.34
C HIS A 108 26.20 -14.19 0.71
N ILE A 109 24.86 -14.43 0.68
CA ILE A 109 23.91 -13.75 1.57
C ILE A 109 23.09 -14.80 2.29
N GLU A 110 23.44 -15.04 3.54
CA GLU A 110 22.73 -15.98 4.41
C GLU A 110 21.25 -15.54 4.58
N GLY A 111 20.32 -16.51 4.41
CA GLY A 111 18.89 -16.26 4.54
C GLY A 111 18.19 -15.68 3.32
N PHE A 112 18.90 -15.40 2.21
CA PHE A 112 18.29 -14.96 0.95
C PHE A 112 17.91 -16.15 0.09
N ALA A 113 16.71 -16.64 0.23
CA ALA A 113 16.16 -17.76 -0.55
C ALA A 113 14.66 -17.53 -0.85
N PRO A 114 14.31 -16.59 -1.73
CA PRO A 114 12.92 -16.34 -2.09
C PRO A 114 12.32 -17.52 -2.86
N GLU A 115 11.09 -17.92 -2.55
CA GLU A 115 10.32 -18.83 -3.37
C GLU A 115 9.95 -18.17 -4.70
N VAL A 116 10.61 -18.58 -5.78
CA VAL A 116 10.46 -18.00 -7.11
C VAL A 116 9.62 -18.88 -8.04
N ALA A 117 8.92 -18.25 -8.97
CA ALA A 117 8.33 -18.93 -10.11
C ALA A 117 9.42 -19.16 -11.19
N TRP A 118 9.55 -20.39 -11.68
CA TRP A 118 10.56 -20.77 -12.68
C TRP A 118 9.97 -20.87 -14.08
N VAL A 119 10.61 -20.22 -15.04
CA VAL A 119 10.38 -20.44 -16.47
C VAL A 119 11.40 -21.45 -16.97
N THR A 120 10.91 -22.59 -17.43
CA THR A 120 11.72 -23.74 -17.86
C THR A 120 11.64 -24.03 -19.35
N HIS A 121 10.64 -23.46 -20.04
CA HIS A 121 10.39 -23.64 -21.46
C HIS A 121 10.11 -22.32 -22.16
N ALA A 122 10.48 -22.23 -23.43
CA ALA A 122 10.07 -21.21 -24.38
C ALA A 122 9.29 -21.92 -25.52
N GLY A 123 7.98 -21.76 -25.54
CA GLY A 123 7.10 -22.60 -26.35
C GLY A 123 7.24 -24.08 -25.97
N LYS A 124 7.58 -24.94 -26.95
CA LYS A 124 7.81 -26.39 -26.73
C LYS A 124 9.25 -26.72 -26.34
N SER A 125 10.19 -25.79 -26.48
CA SER A 125 11.63 -26.03 -26.27
C SER A 125 12.00 -25.79 -24.81
N LYS A 126 12.69 -26.75 -24.19
CA LYS A 126 13.27 -26.60 -22.86
C LYS A 126 14.42 -25.60 -22.90
N LEU A 127 14.43 -24.66 -21.96
CA LEU A 127 15.54 -23.71 -21.83
C LEU A 127 16.83 -24.44 -21.35
N LYS A 128 17.98 -24.04 -21.88
CA LYS A 128 19.28 -24.53 -21.40
C LYS A 128 19.55 -24.14 -19.93
N GLU A 129 19.09 -23.00 -19.53
CA GLU A 129 19.14 -22.46 -18.14
C GLU A 129 17.76 -22.02 -17.71
N LYS A 130 17.35 -22.35 -16.50
CA LYS A 130 16.09 -21.88 -15.93
C LYS A 130 16.16 -20.37 -15.66
N LEU A 131 15.03 -19.71 -15.84
CA LEU A 131 14.87 -18.28 -15.54
C LEU A 131 13.88 -18.12 -14.40
N ALA A 132 14.25 -17.38 -13.37
CA ALA A 132 13.30 -16.99 -12.33
C ALA A 132 12.52 -15.77 -12.78
N VAL A 133 11.22 -15.74 -12.50
CA VAL A 133 10.47 -14.48 -12.48
C VAL A 133 10.93 -13.68 -11.25
N ARG A 134 11.34 -12.44 -11.43
CA ARG A 134 11.95 -11.64 -10.34
C ARG A 134 11.10 -11.59 -9.08
N PRO A 135 11.63 -12.00 -7.90
CA PRO A 135 11.02 -11.80 -6.60
C PRO A 135 11.41 -10.45 -5.98
N THR A 136 12.51 -9.89 -6.47
CA THR A 136 13.15 -8.61 -6.20
C THR A 136 14.27 -8.41 -7.24
N SER A 137 14.87 -7.25 -7.33
CA SER A 137 15.76 -6.93 -8.45
C SER A 137 17.23 -6.71 -8.07
N GLU A 138 17.64 -6.94 -6.82
CA GLU A 138 19.04 -6.78 -6.39
C GLU A 138 19.99 -7.50 -7.35
N THR A 139 19.72 -8.78 -7.61
CA THR A 139 20.58 -9.65 -8.43
C THR A 139 20.84 -9.07 -9.82
N ILE A 140 19.78 -8.66 -10.53
CA ILE A 140 19.92 -8.19 -11.92
C ILE A 140 20.44 -6.75 -12.00
N MET A 141 20.03 -5.91 -11.04
CA MET A 141 20.50 -4.52 -10.96
C MET A 141 21.98 -4.46 -10.62
N TYR A 142 22.43 -5.27 -9.67
CA TYR A 142 23.81 -5.22 -9.18
C TYR A 142 24.81 -5.82 -10.19
N ASP A 143 24.39 -6.79 -11.00
CA ASP A 143 25.17 -7.23 -12.17
C ASP A 143 25.39 -6.07 -13.17
N SER A 144 24.39 -5.23 -13.38
CA SER A 144 24.50 -4.04 -14.22
C SER A 144 25.36 -2.95 -13.55
N TYR A 145 25.16 -2.69 -12.26
CA TYR A 145 25.91 -1.68 -11.51
C TYR A 145 27.41 -1.99 -11.49
N SER A 146 27.80 -3.26 -11.40
CA SER A 146 29.20 -3.68 -11.47
C SER A 146 29.89 -3.31 -12.78
N LYS A 147 29.11 -3.09 -13.85
CA LYS A 147 29.61 -2.69 -15.18
C LYS A 147 29.62 -1.17 -15.36
N TRP A 148 28.67 -0.47 -14.72
CA TRP A 148 28.45 0.97 -14.89
C TRP A 148 29.33 1.81 -13.95
N ILE A 149 29.60 1.32 -12.75
CA ILE A 149 30.38 2.04 -11.73
C ILE A 149 31.85 1.66 -11.88
N ARG A 150 32.69 2.65 -12.19
CA ARG A 150 34.14 2.51 -12.39
C ARG A 150 34.95 3.48 -11.55
N SER A 151 34.42 4.68 -11.36
CA SER A 151 35.08 5.82 -10.74
C SER A 151 34.12 6.50 -9.75
N TRP A 152 34.68 7.22 -8.81
CA TRP A 152 33.91 8.08 -7.88
C TRP A 152 33.00 9.08 -8.62
N LYS A 153 33.32 9.43 -9.88
CA LYS A 153 32.50 10.31 -10.72
C LYS A 153 31.16 9.68 -11.15
N ASP A 154 31.06 8.36 -11.11
CA ASP A 154 29.83 7.62 -11.42
C ASP A 154 28.87 7.56 -10.22
N LEU A 155 29.30 8.08 -9.06
CA LEU A 155 28.54 8.05 -7.79
C LEU A 155 28.06 9.46 -7.39
N PRO A 156 26.91 9.57 -6.71
CA PRO A 156 26.02 8.47 -6.37
C PRO A 156 25.20 7.98 -7.55
N LEU A 157 25.06 6.64 -7.69
CA LEU A 157 24.09 6.03 -8.61
C LEU A 157 22.81 5.74 -7.82
N ARG A 158 21.69 6.36 -8.22
CA ARG A 158 20.40 6.27 -7.50
C ARG A 158 19.28 6.03 -8.48
N LEU A 159 18.77 4.79 -8.50
CA LEU A 159 17.73 4.36 -9.44
C LEU A 159 16.50 3.85 -8.72
N ASN A 160 15.35 4.07 -9.33
CA ASN A 160 14.06 3.52 -8.95
C ASN A 160 13.45 2.81 -10.15
N GLN A 161 12.69 1.73 -9.92
CA GLN A 161 11.82 1.16 -10.94
C GLN A 161 10.41 0.90 -10.40
N TRP A 162 9.42 1.07 -11.28
CA TRP A 162 8.02 0.73 -11.06
C TRP A 162 7.70 -0.53 -11.83
N VAL A 163 7.49 -1.62 -11.12
CA VAL A 163 7.33 -2.95 -11.71
C VAL A 163 6.45 -3.85 -10.86
N ASN A 164 6.09 -5.01 -11.42
CA ASN A 164 5.57 -6.14 -10.65
C ASN A 164 6.71 -7.05 -10.20
N ILE A 165 6.45 -7.80 -9.13
CA ILE A 165 7.27 -8.93 -8.70
C ILE A 165 6.38 -10.12 -8.37
N VAL A 166 6.98 -11.32 -8.36
CA VAL A 166 6.28 -12.57 -8.03
C VAL A 166 7.02 -13.29 -6.91
N ARG A 167 6.29 -13.54 -5.80
CA ARG A 167 6.75 -14.35 -4.66
C ARG A 167 5.75 -15.46 -4.39
N TRP A 168 6.17 -16.71 -4.55
CA TRP A 168 5.27 -17.87 -4.48
C TRP A 168 5.01 -18.38 -3.05
N GLU A 169 5.29 -17.54 -2.05
CA GLU A 169 5.36 -17.87 -0.62
C GLU A 169 3.99 -18.08 0.06
N PHE A 170 2.88 -17.67 -0.58
CA PHE A 170 1.61 -17.56 0.12
C PHE A 170 0.60 -18.65 -0.25
N LYS A 171 0.10 -19.38 0.77
CA LYS A 171 -0.98 -20.38 0.61
C LYS A 171 -2.36 -19.73 0.55
N HIS A 172 -2.57 -18.63 1.31
CA HIS A 172 -3.86 -17.92 1.42
C HIS A 172 -3.67 -16.44 1.04
N PRO A 173 -3.79 -16.11 -0.25
CA PRO A 173 -3.64 -14.73 -0.70
C PRO A 173 -4.81 -13.86 -0.21
N THR A 174 -4.49 -12.62 0.17
CA THR A 174 -5.46 -11.57 0.54
C THR A 174 -5.23 -10.37 -0.37
N PRO A 175 -6.25 -9.87 -1.08
CA PRO A 175 -6.10 -8.77 -2.03
C PRO A 175 -5.29 -7.61 -1.46
N PHE A 176 -4.35 -7.07 -2.23
CA PHE A 176 -3.38 -6.03 -1.87
C PHE A 176 -2.46 -6.35 -0.69
N LEU A 177 -2.95 -6.97 0.39
CA LEU A 177 -2.18 -7.18 1.62
C LEU A 177 -1.14 -8.29 1.48
N ARG A 178 -1.52 -9.40 0.83
CA ARG A 178 -0.68 -10.60 0.72
C ARG A 178 -1.01 -11.37 -0.55
N THR A 179 -0.33 -11.05 -1.64
CA THR A 179 -0.53 -11.62 -2.97
C THR A 179 0.76 -12.21 -3.51
N ARG A 180 0.67 -13.18 -4.41
CA ARG A 180 1.84 -13.77 -5.08
C ARG A 180 2.45 -12.83 -6.09
N GLU A 181 1.61 -12.10 -6.82
CA GLU A 181 2.03 -11.02 -7.71
C GLU A 181 1.50 -9.69 -7.18
N PHE A 182 2.34 -8.66 -7.20
CA PHE A 182 1.96 -7.30 -6.81
C PHE A 182 2.81 -6.24 -7.49
N LEU A 183 2.27 -5.05 -7.60
CA LEU A 183 2.98 -3.89 -8.09
C LEU A 183 3.72 -3.22 -6.93
N TRP A 184 4.89 -2.71 -7.24
CA TRP A 184 5.68 -1.95 -6.29
C TRP A 184 6.60 -0.95 -6.98
N GLN A 185 7.24 -0.12 -6.21
CA GLN A 185 8.49 0.50 -6.53
C GLN A 185 9.58 -0.12 -5.68
N GLU A 186 10.72 -0.30 -6.27
CA GLU A 186 11.96 -0.62 -5.60
C GLU A 186 13.04 0.35 -6.06
N GLY A 187 13.80 0.85 -5.11
CA GLY A 187 14.93 1.71 -5.41
C GLY A 187 16.20 1.10 -4.89
N HIS A 188 17.27 1.30 -5.63
CA HIS A 188 18.60 0.81 -5.32
C HIS A 188 19.63 1.88 -5.60
N SER A 189 20.48 2.14 -4.62
CA SER A 189 21.48 3.19 -4.70
C SER A 189 22.86 2.71 -4.30
N VAL A 190 23.88 3.38 -4.84
CA VAL A 190 25.29 3.17 -4.51
C VAL A 190 25.93 4.52 -4.25
N PHE A 191 26.66 4.61 -3.14
CA PHE A 191 27.36 5.80 -2.68
C PHE A 191 28.85 5.54 -2.49
N ALA A 192 29.65 6.61 -2.49
CA ALA A 192 31.06 6.52 -2.20
C ALA A 192 31.34 6.33 -0.72
N THR A 193 30.49 6.86 0.16
CA THR A 193 30.68 6.83 1.62
C THR A 193 29.49 6.24 2.35
N LYS A 194 29.77 5.73 3.58
CA LYS A 194 28.76 5.20 4.48
C LYS A 194 27.76 6.28 4.89
N GLU A 195 28.27 7.47 5.19
CA GLU A 195 27.47 8.59 5.68
C GLU A 195 26.43 9.06 4.65
N GLU A 196 26.76 9.02 3.36
CA GLU A 196 25.82 9.33 2.28
C GLU A 196 24.70 8.26 2.20
N ALA A 197 25.09 7.00 2.30
CA ALA A 197 24.15 5.88 2.29
C ALA A 197 23.23 5.90 3.54
N ASP A 198 23.78 6.14 4.72
CA ASP A 198 23.01 6.29 5.98
C ASP A 198 21.96 7.42 5.84
N LYS A 199 22.36 8.60 5.36
CA LYS A 199 21.44 9.73 5.15
C LYS A 199 20.28 9.38 4.22
N GLU A 200 20.55 8.65 3.13
CA GLU A 200 19.51 8.24 2.21
C GLU A 200 18.57 7.19 2.85
N ALA A 201 19.09 6.19 3.54
CA ALA A 201 18.27 5.14 4.16
C ALA A 201 17.19 5.75 5.06
N PHE A 202 17.56 6.69 5.94
CA PHE A 202 16.62 7.43 6.79
C PHE A 202 15.71 8.38 5.99
N LYS A 203 16.21 8.97 4.90
CA LYS A 203 15.41 9.86 4.05
C LYS A 203 14.30 9.11 3.33
N MET A 204 14.58 7.92 2.79
CA MET A 204 13.60 7.09 2.11
C MET A 204 12.50 6.62 3.07
N SER A 205 12.87 6.20 4.26
CA SER A 205 11.90 5.86 5.31
C SER A 205 10.95 7.03 5.62
N ARG A 206 11.47 8.24 5.79
CA ARG A 206 10.64 9.46 5.99
C ARG A 206 9.72 9.76 4.82
N ILE A 207 10.18 9.57 3.57
CA ILE A 207 9.34 9.75 2.38
C ILE A 207 8.17 8.75 2.41
N TYR A 208 8.40 7.51 2.84
CA TYR A 208 7.34 6.52 2.98
C TYR A 208 6.39 6.84 4.13
N ARG A 209 6.90 7.22 5.30
CA ARG A 209 6.06 7.72 6.39
C ARG A 209 5.19 8.90 5.91
N ASP A 210 5.78 9.89 5.26
CA ASP A 210 5.05 11.05 4.72
C ASP A 210 4.01 10.66 3.67
N THR A 211 4.24 9.59 2.91
CA THR A 211 3.26 9.07 1.95
C THR A 211 2.03 8.51 2.67
N TYR A 212 2.25 7.72 3.72
CA TYR A 212 1.15 7.21 4.53
C TYR A 212 0.41 8.33 5.27
N GLU A 213 1.14 9.19 5.97
CA GLU A 213 0.52 10.21 6.81
C GLU A 213 -0.09 11.36 6.00
N LYS A 214 0.66 11.93 5.04
CA LYS A 214 0.26 13.15 4.33
C LYS A 214 -0.62 12.91 3.11
N LEU A 215 -0.45 11.78 2.39
CA LEU A 215 -1.26 11.46 1.22
C LEU A 215 -2.45 10.56 1.58
N MET A 216 -2.22 9.53 2.40
CA MET A 216 -3.18 8.48 2.69
C MET A 216 -3.91 8.69 4.03
N ALA A 217 -3.53 9.70 4.81
CA ALA A 217 -4.05 9.96 6.16
C ALA A 217 -3.95 8.75 7.12
N VAL A 218 -2.93 7.90 6.94
CA VAL A 218 -2.66 6.71 7.76
C VAL A 218 -1.47 6.98 8.67
N PRO A 219 -1.63 6.98 9.99
CA PRO A 219 -0.53 7.11 10.94
C PRO A 219 0.29 5.82 10.98
N VAL A 220 1.61 5.96 11.16
CA VAL A 220 2.55 4.85 11.14
C VAL A 220 3.64 4.98 12.22
N LEU A 221 4.23 3.85 12.60
CA LEU A 221 5.38 3.74 13.47
C LEU A 221 6.63 3.55 12.61
N GLU A 222 7.55 4.51 12.64
CA GLU A 222 8.84 4.44 11.94
C GLU A 222 9.92 4.01 12.91
N GLY A 223 10.69 2.96 12.58
CA GLY A 223 11.70 2.45 13.50
C GLY A 223 12.66 1.43 12.88
N LEU A 224 13.68 1.06 13.66
CA LEU A 224 14.67 0.04 13.29
C LEU A 224 14.10 -1.36 13.50
N LYS A 225 14.31 -2.23 12.53
CA LYS A 225 14.04 -3.68 12.66
C LYS A 225 15.08 -4.33 13.58
N SER A 226 14.67 -5.40 14.26
CA SER A 226 15.61 -6.25 14.99
C SER A 226 16.60 -6.95 14.07
N GLU A 227 17.68 -7.50 14.62
CA GLU A 227 18.65 -8.31 13.88
C GLU A 227 17.99 -9.49 13.16
N LYS A 228 16.94 -10.05 13.72
CA LYS A 228 16.21 -11.20 13.17
C LYS A 228 15.21 -10.82 12.07
N GLU A 229 14.58 -9.65 12.18
CA GLU A 229 13.51 -9.21 11.27
C GLU A 229 14.02 -8.21 10.20
N LYS A 230 15.30 -7.80 10.25
CA LYS A 230 15.91 -6.97 9.20
C LYS A 230 16.03 -7.73 7.88
N PHE A 231 16.16 -7.04 6.77
CA PHE A 231 16.40 -7.65 5.47
C PHE A 231 17.72 -8.44 5.47
N ALA A 232 17.68 -9.66 4.95
CA ALA A 232 18.86 -10.52 4.85
C ALA A 232 19.98 -9.81 4.08
N GLY A 233 21.16 -9.72 4.67
CA GLY A 233 22.31 -9.01 4.12
C GLY A 233 22.34 -7.50 4.36
N ALA A 234 21.34 -6.91 5.03
CA ALA A 234 21.41 -5.50 5.42
C ALA A 234 22.20 -5.33 6.73
N ASP A 235 22.92 -4.21 6.85
CA ASP A 235 23.51 -3.80 8.14
C ASP A 235 22.38 -3.45 9.12
N TYR A 236 21.38 -2.69 8.64
CA TYR A 236 20.13 -2.44 9.33
C TYR A 236 18.98 -2.16 8.37
N SER A 237 17.76 -2.28 8.87
CA SER A 237 16.54 -1.95 8.15
C SER A 237 15.67 -1.00 8.95
N ILE A 238 15.08 -0.01 8.28
CA ILE A 238 14.08 0.89 8.85
C ILE A 238 12.74 0.50 8.25
N SER A 239 11.76 0.20 9.10
CA SER A 239 10.40 -0.10 8.65
C SER A 239 9.42 1.00 9.04
N VAL A 240 8.35 1.06 8.26
CA VAL A 240 7.16 1.84 8.55
C VAL A 240 6.05 0.82 8.81
N GLU A 241 5.50 0.81 10.03
CA GLU A 241 4.53 -0.19 10.51
C GLU A 241 3.23 0.50 10.91
N THR A 242 2.10 -0.21 10.81
CA THR A 242 0.83 0.27 11.40
C THR A 242 -0.01 -0.90 11.91
N LEU A 243 -1.02 -0.59 12.74
CA LEU A 243 -1.96 -1.57 13.26
C LEU A 243 -3.20 -1.63 12.37
N MET A 244 -3.56 -2.84 11.98
CA MET A 244 -4.78 -3.12 11.23
C MET A 244 -5.98 -3.32 12.17
N PRO A 245 -7.23 -3.13 11.71
CA PRO A 245 -8.42 -3.25 12.56
C PRO A 245 -8.64 -4.65 13.16
N ASP A 246 -8.05 -5.70 12.56
CA ASP A 246 -8.07 -7.06 13.09
C ASP A 246 -7.04 -7.32 14.20
N GLY A 247 -6.35 -6.29 14.67
CA GLY A 247 -5.36 -6.36 15.74
C GLY A 247 -4.00 -6.91 15.32
N LYS A 248 -3.72 -7.01 14.03
CA LYS A 248 -2.39 -7.38 13.52
C LYS A 248 -1.65 -6.15 13.02
N ALA A 249 -0.37 -6.08 13.30
CA ALA A 249 0.50 -5.10 12.68
C ALA A 249 0.87 -5.52 11.26
N ILE A 250 1.14 -4.53 10.42
CA ILE A 250 1.59 -4.75 9.05
C ILE A 250 2.76 -3.85 8.72
N GLN A 251 3.80 -4.47 8.13
CA GLN A 251 4.91 -3.73 7.54
C GLN A 251 4.42 -3.05 6.26
N ALA A 252 4.40 -1.74 6.27
CA ALA A 252 3.85 -0.91 5.23
C ALA A 252 4.88 -0.53 4.15
N ALA A 253 6.12 -0.25 4.55
CA ALA A 253 7.25 0.02 3.66
C ALA A 253 8.56 -0.18 4.40
N THR A 254 9.68 -0.31 3.65
CA THR A 254 11.02 -0.48 4.24
C THR A 254 12.09 0.26 3.45
N SER A 255 13.13 0.65 4.19
CA SER A 255 14.40 1.14 3.67
C SER A 255 15.53 0.37 4.34
N HIS A 256 16.46 -0.15 3.55
CA HIS A 256 17.54 -1.01 4.00
C HIS A 256 18.90 -0.35 3.72
N HIS A 257 19.73 -0.23 4.73
CA HIS A 257 21.15 0.03 4.54
C HIS A 257 21.86 -1.29 4.36
N LEU A 258 22.33 -1.56 3.15
CA LEU A 258 22.96 -2.82 2.77
C LEU A 258 24.46 -2.86 3.08
N GLY A 259 25.02 -1.73 3.49
CA GLY A 259 26.46 -1.63 3.70
C GLY A 259 27.25 -1.93 2.43
N GLN A 260 28.22 -2.79 2.56
CA GLN A 260 29.03 -3.34 1.44
C GLN A 260 28.75 -4.84 1.19
N ASN A 261 27.71 -5.38 1.82
CA ASN A 261 27.44 -6.83 1.81
C ASN A 261 27.05 -7.36 0.43
N PHE A 262 26.49 -6.50 -0.43
CA PHE A 262 26.20 -6.84 -1.84
C PHE A 262 27.28 -6.31 -2.77
N SER A 263 27.86 -5.14 -2.54
CA SER A 263 28.86 -4.56 -3.45
C SER A 263 30.12 -5.40 -3.57
N LYS A 264 30.57 -6.05 -2.50
CA LYS A 264 31.73 -6.96 -2.52
C LYS A 264 31.48 -8.21 -3.37
N PRO A 265 30.42 -9.03 -3.14
CA PRO A 265 30.12 -10.21 -3.95
C PRO A 265 29.84 -9.88 -5.43
N PHE A 266 29.13 -8.79 -5.71
CA PHE A 266 28.83 -8.34 -7.06
C PHE A 266 29.93 -7.55 -7.72
N LYS A 267 31.04 -7.27 -7.00
CA LYS A 267 32.22 -6.52 -7.48
C LYS A 267 31.85 -5.10 -7.94
N ILE A 268 30.92 -4.44 -7.23
CA ILE A 268 30.58 -3.04 -7.46
C ILE A 268 31.66 -2.16 -6.80
N GLY A 269 32.76 -2.00 -7.53
CA GLY A 269 33.92 -1.25 -7.07
C GLY A 269 34.20 -0.05 -7.95
N PHE A 270 34.84 0.97 -7.38
CA PHE A 270 35.22 2.19 -8.06
C PHE A 270 36.62 2.65 -7.63
N LEU A 271 37.27 3.46 -8.45
CA LEU A 271 38.48 4.18 -8.07
C LEU A 271 38.08 5.50 -7.41
N ASP A 272 38.58 5.73 -6.19
CA ASP A 272 38.40 7.00 -5.48
C ASP A 272 39.26 8.14 -6.08
N LYS A 273 39.22 9.33 -5.49
CA LYS A 273 39.99 10.50 -5.96
C LYS A 273 41.50 10.29 -5.91
N ASN A 274 41.96 9.32 -5.13
CA ASN A 274 43.38 8.97 -4.96
C ASN A 274 43.76 7.69 -5.72
N GLU A 275 42.91 7.28 -6.70
CA GLU A 275 43.08 6.08 -7.52
C GLU A 275 43.09 4.77 -6.73
N LYS A 276 42.63 4.78 -5.47
CA LYS A 276 42.50 3.58 -4.63
C LYS A 276 41.16 2.91 -4.91
N LYS A 277 41.20 1.58 -5.03
CA LYS A 277 40.00 0.76 -5.23
C LYS A 277 39.17 0.71 -3.96
N GLN A 278 37.91 1.08 -4.08
CA GLN A 278 36.90 1.06 -3.04
C GLN A 278 35.69 0.24 -3.48
N PHE A 279 34.85 -0.23 -2.51
CA PHE A 279 33.52 -0.79 -2.80
C PHE A 279 32.44 0.21 -2.43
N GLY A 280 31.38 0.25 -3.23
CA GLY A 280 30.26 1.15 -3.00
C GLY A 280 29.45 0.77 -1.75
N TRP A 281 28.92 1.77 -1.06
CA TRP A 281 27.94 1.63 0.01
C TRP A 281 26.53 1.65 -0.59
N GLN A 282 25.69 0.68 -0.23
CA GLN A 282 24.44 0.45 -0.92
C GLN A 282 23.23 0.56 0.00
N ASN A 283 22.12 1.01 -0.61
CA ASN A 283 20.79 0.93 -0.01
C ASN A 283 19.82 0.27 -0.99
N SER A 284 18.76 -0.34 -0.43
CA SER A 284 17.55 -0.67 -1.16
C SER A 284 16.31 -0.23 -0.38
N TRP A 285 15.25 0.13 -1.09
CA TRP A 285 14.04 0.65 -0.46
C TRP A 285 12.82 0.37 -1.33
N GLY A 286 11.68 0.03 -0.69
CA GLY A 286 10.51 -0.46 -1.39
C GLY A 286 9.17 -0.05 -0.80
N PHE A 287 8.19 0.19 -1.70
CA PHE A 287 6.81 0.53 -1.41
C PHE A 287 5.87 -0.16 -2.41
N SER A 288 4.85 -0.86 -1.94
CA SER A 288 4.00 -1.69 -2.80
C SER A 288 2.51 -1.34 -2.71
N THR A 289 1.72 -1.97 -3.57
CA THR A 289 0.25 -1.93 -3.55
C THR A 289 -0.37 -2.46 -2.25
N ARG A 290 0.42 -3.04 -1.31
CA ARG A 290 0.00 -3.29 0.06
C ARG A 290 -0.56 -2.03 0.73
N SER A 291 -0.04 -0.87 0.38
CA SER A 291 -0.51 0.43 0.86
C SER A 291 -1.99 0.69 0.60
N LEU A 292 -2.53 0.21 -0.52
CA LEU A 292 -3.97 0.27 -0.82
C LEU A 292 -4.77 -0.53 0.21
N GLY A 293 -4.34 -1.76 0.48
CA GLY A 293 -4.99 -2.61 1.48
C GLY A 293 -4.96 -2.01 2.89
N VAL A 294 -3.85 -1.40 3.27
CA VAL A 294 -3.72 -0.68 4.55
C VAL A 294 -4.69 0.49 4.60
N MET A 295 -4.74 1.33 3.59
CA MET A 295 -5.64 2.49 3.53
C MET A 295 -7.12 2.07 3.58
N ILE A 296 -7.51 1.06 2.78
CA ILE A 296 -8.87 0.50 2.79
C ILE A 296 -9.23 0.03 4.19
N SER A 297 -8.34 -0.72 4.84
CA SER A 297 -8.56 -1.28 6.17
C SER A 297 -8.69 -0.20 7.24
N VAL A 298 -7.83 0.82 7.22
CA VAL A 298 -7.83 1.88 8.23
C VAL A 298 -9.08 2.76 8.11
N HIS A 299 -9.43 3.20 6.91
CA HIS A 299 -10.46 4.22 6.71
C HIS A 299 -11.84 3.69 6.33
N GLY A 300 -11.94 2.54 5.64
CA GLY A 300 -13.23 1.98 5.24
C GLY A 300 -14.16 1.72 6.44
N ASP A 301 -15.45 1.77 6.21
CA ASP A 301 -16.51 1.56 7.21
C ASP A 301 -17.53 0.51 6.73
N ASP A 302 -18.62 0.31 7.48
CA ASP A 302 -19.67 -0.66 7.14
C ASP A 302 -20.46 -0.28 5.87
N LYS A 303 -20.24 0.92 5.30
CA LYS A 303 -20.84 1.38 4.04
C LYS A 303 -19.88 1.21 2.85
N GLY A 304 -18.62 0.86 3.08
CA GLY A 304 -17.63 0.62 2.05
C GLY A 304 -16.33 1.41 2.20
N LEU A 305 -15.73 1.75 1.07
CA LEU A 305 -14.50 2.52 1.02
C LEU A 305 -14.70 3.97 1.50
N VAL A 306 -13.71 4.53 2.16
CA VAL A 306 -13.59 5.97 2.49
C VAL A 306 -12.23 6.44 2.01
N LEU A 307 -12.19 7.21 0.92
CA LEU A 307 -10.94 7.69 0.36
C LEU A 307 -10.51 9.02 1.01
N PRO A 308 -9.29 9.09 1.55
CA PRO A 308 -8.71 10.36 1.95
C PRO A 308 -8.66 11.34 0.77
N PRO A 309 -9.11 12.59 0.93
CA PRO A 309 -9.23 13.53 -0.20
C PRO A 309 -7.95 13.78 -1.01
N ARG A 310 -6.76 13.68 -0.40
CA ARG A 310 -5.51 13.93 -1.11
C ARG A 310 -5.13 12.82 -2.09
N ILE A 311 -5.53 11.57 -1.80
CA ILE A 311 -5.22 10.43 -2.67
C ILE A 311 -6.35 10.14 -3.67
N ALA A 312 -7.58 10.57 -3.37
CA ALA A 312 -8.74 10.32 -4.23
C ALA A 312 -8.54 10.93 -5.62
N PRO A 313 -8.58 10.13 -6.70
CA PRO A 313 -8.48 10.63 -8.08
C PRO A 313 -9.65 11.56 -8.40
N ASN A 314 -10.84 11.14 -8.00
CA ASN A 314 -12.06 11.92 -8.08
C ASN A 314 -12.49 12.29 -6.66
N LYS A 315 -12.58 13.60 -6.36
CA LYS A 315 -12.89 14.09 -5.01
C LYS A 315 -14.36 14.44 -4.84
N VAL A 316 -15.06 14.63 -5.95
CA VAL A 316 -16.44 15.09 -5.97
C VAL A 316 -17.24 14.29 -6.99
N VAL A 317 -18.43 13.85 -6.59
CA VAL A 317 -19.44 13.37 -7.52
C VAL A 317 -20.65 14.29 -7.45
N ILE A 318 -21.21 14.66 -8.61
CA ILE A 318 -22.47 15.41 -8.71
C ILE A 318 -23.55 14.42 -9.11
N VAL A 319 -24.62 14.32 -8.32
CA VAL A 319 -25.78 13.48 -8.59
C VAL A 319 -27.02 14.37 -8.78
N PRO A 320 -27.49 14.51 -10.04
CA PRO A 320 -28.73 15.22 -10.31
C PRO A 320 -29.92 14.37 -9.83
N ILE A 321 -30.85 15.01 -9.12
CA ILE A 321 -32.12 14.44 -8.67
C ILE A 321 -33.18 14.86 -9.69
N LEU A 322 -33.52 13.97 -10.61
CA LEU A 322 -34.39 14.26 -11.74
C LEU A 322 -35.84 13.93 -11.42
N PHE A 323 -36.75 14.82 -11.83
CA PHE A 323 -38.20 14.64 -11.78
C PHE A 323 -38.75 14.84 -13.17
N LYS A 324 -39.75 14.00 -13.56
CA LYS A 324 -40.36 14.03 -14.87
C LYS A 324 -40.82 15.46 -15.25
N GLY A 325 -40.35 15.95 -16.41
CA GLY A 325 -40.64 17.28 -16.94
C GLY A 325 -39.81 18.43 -16.34
N LYS A 326 -38.83 18.14 -15.44
CA LYS A 326 -37.93 19.15 -14.84
C LYS A 326 -36.45 18.79 -14.98
N GLU A 327 -36.11 17.86 -15.85
CA GLU A 327 -34.75 17.31 -16.00
C GLU A 327 -33.77 18.31 -16.60
N ALA A 328 -34.18 18.98 -17.70
CA ALA A 328 -33.27 19.83 -18.47
C ALA A 328 -32.64 20.98 -17.68
N PRO A 329 -33.34 21.74 -16.81
CA PRO A 329 -32.75 22.77 -16.00
C PRO A 329 -31.74 22.19 -14.96
N VAL A 330 -32.05 21.03 -14.38
CA VAL A 330 -31.20 20.37 -13.38
C VAL A 330 -29.90 19.86 -14.05
N LEU A 331 -29.99 19.19 -15.19
CA LEU A 331 -28.83 18.71 -15.94
C LEU A 331 -27.96 19.88 -16.45
N LYS A 332 -28.56 20.97 -16.90
CA LYS A 332 -27.83 22.19 -17.29
C LYS A 332 -27.05 22.76 -16.11
N ALA A 333 -27.66 22.86 -14.93
CA ALA A 333 -27.01 23.35 -13.73
C ALA A 333 -25.90 22.39 -13.26
N ALA A 334 -26.15 21.06 -13.24
CA ALA A 334 -25.18 20.06 -12.88
C ALA A 334 -23.93 20.08 -13.79
N ASN A 335 -24.10 20.24 -15.10
CA ASN A 335 -23.02 20.41 -16.06
C ASN A 335 -22.21 21.70 -15.81
N ALA A 336 -22.87 22.80 -15.47
CA ALA A 336 -22.18 24.05 -15.12
C ALA A 336 -21.33 23.87 -13.83
N LEU A 337 -21.87 23.18 -12.83
CA LEU A 337 -21.11 22.83 -11.59
C LEU A 337 -19.92 21.94 -11.90
N LYS A 338 -20.07 20.89 -12.75
CA LYS A 338 -18.95 20.03 -13.16
C LYS A 338 -17.81 20.85 -13.75
N LYS A 339 -18.14 21.80 -14.65
CA LYS A 339 -17.12 22.68 -15.26
C LYS A 339 -16.43 23.56 -14.23
N SER A 340 -17.19 24.19 -13.32
CA SER A 340 -16.62 25.09 -12.31
C SER A 340 -15.74 24.40 -11.27
N LEU A 341 -16.01 23.15 -10.96
CA LEU A 341 -15.29 22.34 -9.96
C LEU A 341 -14.29 21.34 -10.59
N ASN A 342 -14.01 21.40 -11.88
CA ASN A 342 -13.22 20.41 -12.61
C ASN A 342 -11.84 20.12 -11.99
N LYS A 343 -11.22 21.10 -11.34
CA LYS A 343 -9.94 20.95 -10.62
C LYS A 343 -9.95 19.90 -9.51
N TYR A 344 -11.12 19.45 -9.07
CA TYR A 344 -11.28 18.42 -8.03
C TYR A 344 -11.48 17.00 -8.61
N GLY A 345 -11.40 16.82 -9.93
CA GLY A 345 -11.71 15.53 -10.56
C GLY A 345 -13.18 15.16 -10.36
N VAL A 346 -14.07 15.98 -10.96
CA VAL A 346 -15.54 15.83 -10.76
C VAL A 346 -16.13 14.79 -11.68
N ILE A 347 -16.89 13.87 -11.12
CA ILE A 347 -17.78 12.96 -11.86
C ILE A 347 -19.19 13.54 -11.84
N LEU A 348 -19.87 13.55 -12.99
CA LEU A 348 -21.31 13.77 -13.06
C LEU A 348 -21.99 12.42 -13.28
N ASP A 349 -22.86 12.03 -12.35
CA ASP A 349 -23.63 10.79 -12.47
C ASP A 349 -25.02 11.07 -13.05
N ASP A 350 -25.07 11.18 -14.35
CA ASP A 350 -26.28 11.36 -15.13
C ASP A 350 -26.88 10.05 -15.69
N ARG A 351 -26.43 8.88 -15.19
CA ARG A 351 -26.92 7.57 -15.62
C ARG A 351 -28.44 7.51 -15.55
N GLU A 352 -29.06 7.10 -16.65
CA GLU A 352 -30.50 6.87 -16.75
C GLU A 352 -30.90 5.53 -16.09
N GLY A 353 -32.17 5.40 -15.70
CA GLY A 353 -32.71 4.18 -15.11
C GLY A 353 -32.30 3.89 -13.66
N TYR A 354 -31.51 4.75 -13.02
CA TYR A 354 -31.10 4.62 -11.62
C TYR A 354 -31.75 5.71 -10.75
N SER A 355 -32.36 5.31 -9.63
CA SER A 355 -32.83 6.26 -8.64
C SER A 355 -31.65 7.03 -7.99
N ALA A 356 -31.91 8.24 -7.51
CA ALA A 356 -30.91 9.03 -6.79
C ALA A 356 -30.33 8.27 -5.58
N GLY A 357 -31.18 7.56 -4.82
CA GLY A 357 -30.75 6.74 -3.69
C GLY A 357 -29.79 5.63 -4.08
N ARG A 358 -30.00 4.95 -5.23
CA ARG A 358 -29.06 3.95 -5.75
C ARG A 358 -27.72 4.57 -6.14
N LYS A 359 -27.75 5.71 -6.83
CA LYS A 359 -26.53 6.46 -7.17
C LYS A 359 -25.77 6.87 -5.91
N PHE A 360 -26.46 7.33 -4.88
CA PHE A 360 -25.83 7.67 -3.59
C PHE A 360 -25.11 6.47 -2.99
N ASN A 361 -25.76 5.32 -2.92
CA ASN A 361 -25.18 4.09 -2.39
C ASN A 361 -23.95 3.64 -3.20
N ASP A 362 -24.03 3.64 -4.53
CA ASP A 362 -22.92 3.27 -5.41
C ASP A 362 -21.66 4.11 -5.13
N TRP A 363 -21.84 5.42 -4.91
CA TRP A 363 -20.74 6.33 -4.64
C TRP A 363 -20.26 6.29 -3.18
N GLU A 364 -21.13 5.95 -2.23
CA GLU A 364 -20.75 5.67 -0.85
C GLU A 364 -19.85 4.44 -0.77
N VAL A 365 -20.21 3.34 -1.44
CA VAL A 365 -19.40 2.12 -1.51
C VAL A 365 -18.03 2.40 -2.12
N ARG A 366 -17.97 3.20 -3.19
CA ARG A 366 -16.72 3.59 -3.86
C ARG A 366 -15.89 4.62 -3.10
N GLY A 367 -16.43 5.20 -2.03
CA GLY A 367 -15.69 6.05 -1.10
C GLY A 367 -15.33 7.43 -1.62
N ILE A 368 -16.06 7.98 -2.58
CA ILE A 368 -15.81 9.35 -3.06
C ILE A 368 -15.97 10.35 -1.90
N PRO A 369 -14.99 11.26 -1.69
CA PRO A 369 -14.97 12.15 -0.52
C PRO A 369 -16.21 13.03 -0.37
N LEU A 370 -16.67 13.67 -1.43
CA LEU A 370 -17.83 14.55 -1.41
C LEU A 370 -18.85 14.20 -2.49
N ARG A 371 -20.13 14.18 -2.11
CA ARG A 371 -21.25 14.07 -3.04
C ARG A 371 -22.03 15.39 -3.04
N ILE A 372 -22.28 15.93 -4.22
CA ILE A 372 -23.12 17.10 -4.45
C ILE A 372 -24.44 16.60 -5.02
N GLU A 373 -25.54 16.93 -4.32
CA GLU A 373 -26.90 16.63 -4.68
C GLU A 373 -27.54 17.90 -5.25
N ILE A 374 -28.21 17.83 -6.41
CA ILE A 374 -28.90 18.98 -7.01
C ILE A 374 -30.22 18.54 -7.62
N GLY A 375 -31.31 19.16 -7.19
CA GLY A 375 -32.67 18.95 -7.69
C GLY A 375 -33.33 20.25 -8.16
N PRO A 376 -34.60 20.22 -8.59
CA PRO A 376 -35.30 21.40 -9.10
C PRO A 376 -35.39 22.56 -8.10
N ARG A 377 -35.61 22.26 -6.79
CA ARG A 377 -35.64 23.28 -5.75
C ARG A 377 -34.28 23.93 -5.53
N ASP A 378 -33.21 23.15 -5.65
CA ASP A 378 -31.83 23.63 -5.49
C ASP A 378 -31.47 24.58 -6.63
N VAL A 379 -31.90 24.29 -7.86
CA VAL A 379 -31.73 25.16 -9.03
C VAL A 379 -32.43 26.50 -8.81
N GLN A 380 -33.69 26.49 -8.35
CA GLN A 380 -34.45 27.70 -8.05
C GLN A 380 -33.78 28.56 -6.97
N ASN A 381 -33.27 27.91 -5.92
CA ASN A 381 -32.64 28.57 -4.78
C ASN A 381 -31.15 28.91 -5.00
N LYS A 382 -30.60 28.60 -6.19
CA LYS A 382 -29.18 28.74 -6.49
C LYS A 382 -28.29 28.12 -5.38
N SER A 383 -28.65 26.93 -4.93
CA SER A 383 -27.97 26.16 -3.87
C SER A 383 -27.79 24.72 -4.30
N VAL A 384 -27.02 23.97 -3.52
CA VAL A 384 -26.81 22.50 -3.63
C VAL A 384 -26.67 21.93 -2.25
N VAL A 385 -26.87 20.60 -2.11
CA VAL A 385 -26.53 19.89 -0.88
C VAL A 385 -25.18 19.19 -1.09
N VAL A 386 -24.24 19.41 -0.18
CA VAL A 386 -22.93 18.73 -0.16
C VAL A 386 -22.91 17.74 1.00
N ALA A 387 -22.63 16.47 0.70
CA ALA A 387 -22.53 15.40 1.68
C ALA A 387 -21.09 14.91 1.82
N ARG A 388 -20.58 14.79 3.04
CA ARG A 388 -19.27 14.18 3.36
C ARG A 388 -19.41 12.66 3.45
N ARG A 389 -18.47 11.92 2.85
CA ARG A 389 -18.49 10.46 2.90
C ARG A 389 -18.14 9.90 4.27
N ASP A 390 -17.22 10.51 4.99
CA ASP A 390 -16.65 9.99 6.24
C ASP A 390 -17.51 10.21 7.49
N THR A 391 -18.41 11.19 7.47
CA THR A 391 -19.31 11.53 8.58
C THR A 391 -20.79 11.42 8.22
N SER A 392 -21.11 11.31 6.93
CA SER A 392 -22.48 11.40 6.37
C SER A 392 -23.15 12.77 6.64
N GLU A 393 -22.41 13.77 7.08
CA GLU A 393 -22.90 15.14 7.29
C GLU A 393 -23.32 15.77 5.95
N LYS A 394 -24.45 16.48 5.96
CA LYS A 394 -24.99 17.20 4.80
C LYS A 394 -25.12 18.68 5.11
N VAL A 395 -24.68 19.52 4.18
CA VAL A 395 -24.76 20.99 4.30
C VAL A 395 -25.33 21.57 3.01
N THR A 396 -26.33 22.47 3.15
CA THR A 396 -26.84 23.26 2.02
C THR A 396 -25.91 24.44 1.76
N VAL A 397 -25.42 24.57 0.54
CA VAL A 397 -24.44 25.57 0.14
C VAL A 397 -24.94 26.39 -1.05
N LYS A 398 -24.82 27.70 -0.99
CA LYS A 398 -25.08 28.56 -2.16
C LYS A 398 -24.02 28.32 -3.24
N VAL A 399 -24.43 28.26 -4.50
CA VAL A 399 -23.53 27.99 -5.62
C VAL A 399 -22.34 28.97 -5.66
N SER A 400 -22.56 30.25 -5.28
CA SER A 400 -21.50 31.27 -5.21
C SER A 400 -20.40 30.97 -4.19
N LYS A 401 -20.67 30.15 -3.17
CA LYS A 401 -19.72 29.77 -2.12
C LYS A 401 -19.23 28.32 -2.28
N LEU A 402 -19.68 27.60 -3.31
CA LEU A 402 -19.48 26.17 -3.42
C LEU A 402 -18.00 25.78 -3.54
N ASP A 403 -17.22 26.47 -4.37
CA ASP A 403 -15.79 26.16 -4.56
C ASP A 403 -14.99 26.28 -3.26
N SER A 404 -15.17 27.38 -2.52
CA SER A 404 -14.51 27.59 -1.22
C SER A 404 -14.95 26.58 -0.17
N THR A 405 -16.23 26.21 -0.16
CA THR A 405 -16.77 25.19 0.75
C THR A 405 -16.20 23.80 0.43
N VAL A 406 -16.18 23.39 -0.83
CA VAL A 406 -15.58 22.11 -1.27
C VAL A 406 -14.12 22.05 -0.84
N LEU A 407 -13.33 23.11 -1.08
CA LEU A 407 -11.93 23.14 -0.67
C LEU A 407 -11.76 22.99 0.85
N SER A 408 -12.56 23.72 1.62
CA SER A 408 -12.53 23.65 3.09
C SER A 408 -12.92 22.25 3.59
N MET A 409 -14.01 21.69 3.08
CA MET A 409 -14.50 20.35 3.47
C MET A 409 -13.49 19.25 3.13
N LEU A 410 -12.83 19.29 1.95
CA LEU A 410 -11.79 18.32 1.59
C LEU A 410 -10.56 18.43 2.51
N LYS A 411 -10.18 19.64 2.92
CA LYS A 411 -9.06 19.85 3.86
C LYS A 411 -9.41 19.32 5.26
N SER A 412 -10.56 19.70 5.81
CA SER A 412 -11.00 19.23 7.13
C SER A 412 -11.19 17.72 7.15
N MET A 413 -11.86 17.15 6.13
CA MET A 413 -12.06 15.70 6.02
C MET A 413 -10.73 14.94 6.08
N HIS A 414 -9.71 15.41 5.35
CA HIS A 414 -8.39 14.76 5.36
C HIS A 414 -7.73 14.80 6.75
N SER A 415 -7.80 15.96 7.44
CA SER A 415 -7.26 16.12 8.80
C SER A 415 -8.02 15.23 9.78
N ASP A 416 -9.36 15.29 9.76
CA ASP A 416 -10.22 14.53 10.67
C ASP A 416 -10.01 13.01 10.53
N MET A 417 -9.82 12.53 9.30
CA MET A 417 -9.50 11.12 9.03
C MET A 417 -8.15 10.72 9.62
N PHE A 418 -7.12 11.57 9.46
CA PHE A 418 -5.80 11.32 10.03
C PHE A 418 -5.85 11.31 11.56
N ASP A 419 -6.52 12.30 12.16
CA ASP A 419 -6.60 12.46 13.62
C ASP A 419 -7.35 11.29 14.26
N ARG A 420 -8.45 10.82 13.65
CA ARG A 420 -9.17 9.61 14.10
C ARG A 420 -8.28 8.37 14.04
N ALA A 421 -7.60 8.17 12.92
CA ALA A 421 -6.71 7.02 12.75
C ALA A 421 -5.52 7.07 13.73
N LYS A 422 -4.94 8.26 13.94
CA LYS A 422 -3.84 8.49 14.89
C LYS A 422 -4.27 8.22 16.33
N LYS A 423 -5.44 8.71 16.74
CA LYS A 423 -6.02 8.43 18.06
C LYS A 423 -6.18 6.92 18.28
N ASN A 424 -6.70 6.21 17.26
CA ASN A 424 -6.86 4.76 17.35
C ASN A 424 -5.52 4.02 17.49
N LEU A 425 -4.51 4.38 16.69
CA LEU A 425 -3.17 3.78 16.78
C LEU A 425 -2.54 4.04 18.15
N VAL A 426 -2.55 5.29 18.63
CA VAL A 426 -1.96 5.66 19.93
C VAL A 426 -2.65 4.93 21.08
N ASN A 427 -3.99 4.86 21.08
CA ASN A 427 -4.76 4.16 22.11
C ASN A 427 -4.57 2.63 22.06
N SER A 428 -4.02 2.11 20.98
CA SER A 428 -3.71 0.68 20.82
C SER A 428 -2.29 0.33 21.25
N ILE A 429 -1.47 1.30 21.66
CA ILE A 429 -0.12 1.07 22.18
C ILE A 429 -0.17 1.06 23.69
N VAL A 430 0.36 -0.01 24.30
CA VAL A 430 0.39 -0.20 25.75
C VAL A 430 1.83 -0.50 26.18
N ASP A 431 2.32 0.26 27.15
CA ASP A 431 3.63 0.00 27.76
C ASP A 431 3.56 -1.24 28.65
N VAL A 432 4.56 -2.12 28.56
CA VAL A 432 4.63 -3.38 29.30
C VAL A 432 6.02 -3.59 29.88
N ASN A 433 6.09 -4.26 31.04
CA ASN A 433 7.33 -4.51 31.77
C ASN A 433 7.60 -6.02 31.96
N SER A 434 6.77 -6.88 31.42
CA SER A 434 6.96 -8.34 31.48
C SER A 434 6.42 -9.04 30.25
N VAL A 435 6.91 -10.26 29.96
CA VAL A 435 6.42 -11.11 28.87
C VAL A 435 4.96 -11.50 29.09
N LEU A 436 4.51 -11.63 30.34
CA LEU A 436 3.13 -11.93 30.67
C LEU A 436 2.18 -10.77 30.27
N GLU A 437 2.56 -9.53 30.61
CA GLU A 437 1.82 -8.33 30.19
C GLU A 437 1.81 -8.18 28.68
N LEU A 438 2.96 -8.40 28.01
CA LEU A 438 3.05 -8.38 26.56
C LEU A 438 2.06 -9.37 25.94
N ASN A 439 2.00 -10.61 26.45
CA ASN A 439 1.06 -11.61 25.94
C ASN A 439 -0.41 -11.17 26.07
N LYS A 440 -0.80 -10.58 27.21
CA LYS A 440 -2.14 -10.05 27.43
C LYS A 440 -2.48 -8.95 26.42
N VAL A 441 -1.58 -8.00 26.23
CA VAL A 441 -1.75 -6.86 25.31
C VAL A 441 -1.89 -7.35 23.86
N VAL A 442 -0.98 -8.20 23.41
CA VAL A 442 -0.98 -8.72 22.03
C VAL A 442 -2.18 -9.64 21.75
N SER A 443 -2.61 -10.41 22.74
CA SER A 443 -3.82 -11.25 22.63
C SER A 443 -5.10 -10.45 22.56
N SER A 444 -5.10 -9.18 23.06
CA SER A 444 -6.23 -8.26 22.89
C SER A 444 -6.20 -7.48 21.57
N GLY A 445 -5.32 -7.82 20.64
CA GLY A 445 -5.20 -7.15 19.34
C GLY A 445 -4.54 -5.76 19.40
N LYS A 446 -3.68 -5.53 20.39
CA LYS A 446 -2.98 -4.27 20.59
C LYS A 446 -1.47 -4.45 20.39
N ILE A 447 -0.75 -3.33 20.33
CA ILE A 447 0.71 -3.26 20.26
C ILE A 447 1.25 -3.07 21.67
N ALA A 448 2.19 -3.93 22.08
CA ALA A 448 2.95 -3.74 23.30
C ALA A 448 4.22 -2.92 23.01
N ARG A 449 4.55 -1.93 23.84
CA ARG A 449 5.83 -1.22 23.80
C ARG A 449 6.64 -1.57 25.04
N ALA A 450 7.90 -1.95 24.87
CA ALA A 450 8.76 -2.34 25.98
C ALA A 450 10.22 -1.93 25.78
N TYR A 451 10.93 -1.73 26.88
CA TYR A 451 12.39 -1.60 26.86
C TYR A 451 13.05 -2.96 26.70
N TRP A 452 13.91 -3.10 25.69
CA TRP A 452 14.44 -4.38 25.25
C TRP A 452 15.93 -4.34 24.93
N CYS A 453 16.64 -5.45 25.22
CA CYS A 453 18.06 -5.58 24.94
C CYS A 453 18.42 -5.85 23.46
N GLY A 454 17.46 -6.28 22.65
CA GLY A 454 17.68 -6.56 21.22
C GLY A 454 18.33 -7.91 20.92
N SER A 455 18.48 -8.84 21.89
CA SER A 455 19.12 -10.13 21.64
C SER A 455 18.18 -11.10 20.89
N ILE A 456 18.74 -11.88 19.97
CA ILE A 456 18.01 -12.90 19.20
C ILE A 456 17.35 -13.92 20.12
N SER A 457 18.06 -14.37 21.16
CA SER A 457 17.54 -15.36 22.13
C SER A 457 16.29 -14.85 22.86
N SER A 458 16.28 -13.57 23.28
CA SER A 458 15.11 -12.98 23.92
C SER A 458 13.95 -12.78 22.94
N GLU A 459 14.22 -12.50 21.66
CA GLU A 459 13.21 -12.42 20.62
C GLU A 459 12.55 -13.79 20.35
N ASP A 460 13.34 -14.85 20.32
CA ASP A 460 12.85 -16.22 20.19
C ASP A 460 11.99 -16.64 21.40
N GLU A 461 12.38 -16.24 22.59
CA GLU A 461 11.59 -16.46 23.80
C GLU A 461 10.24 -15.74 23.74
N ILE A 462 10.22 -14.46 23.33
CA ILE A 462 8.98 -13.69 23.15
C ILE A 462 8.08 -14.41 22.15
N LYS A 463 8.60 -14.74 20.97
CA LYS A 463 7.84 -15.42 19.91
C LYS A 463 7.26 -16.75 20.38
N ARG A 464 8.07 -17.58 21.05
CA ARG A 464 7.65 -18.89 21.57
C ARG A 464 6.56 -18.77 22.63
N LYS A 465 6.65 -17.80 23.54
CA LYS A 465 5.72 -17.63 24.67
C LYS A 465 4.42 -16.92 24.30
N THR A 466 4.45 -16.05 23.28
CA THR A 466 3.35 -15.11 23.02
C THR A 466 2.84 -15.11 21.58
N GLY A 467 3.60 -15.68 20.64
CA GLY A 467 3.34 -15.56 19.20
C GLY A 467 3.59 -14.14 18.62
N ALA A 468 4.03 -13.20 19.46
CA ALA A 468 4.35 -11.85 19.01
C ALA A 468 5.69 -11.81 18.29
N LYS A 469 5.83 -10.83 17.38
CA LYS A 469 7.09 -10.45 16.73
C LYS A 469 7.49 -9.05 17.18
N SER A 470 8.79 -8.75 17.15
CA SER A 470 9.25 -7.37 17.14
C SER A 470 8.80 -6.70 15.84
N LEU A 471 8.16 -5.54 15.94
CA LEU A 471 7.75 -4.75 14.78
C LEU A 471 8.89 -3.85 14.34
N ASN A 472 9.16 -2.83 15.14
CA ASN A 472 10.35 -1.99 15.03
C ASN A 472 10.65 -1.29 16.35
N SER A 473 11.84 -0.71 16.46
CA SER A 473 12.32 0.05 17.61
C SER A 473 12.35 1.54 17.30
N GLU A 474 11.91 2.36 18.25
CA GLU A 474 11.86 3.81 18.11
C GLU A 474 13.24 4.40 17.79
N LEU A 475 13.33 5.27 16.77
CA LEU A 475 14.60 5.86 16.31
C LEU A 475 15.27 6.80 17.33
N ARG A 476 14.51 7.33 18.30
CA ARG A 476 14.99 8.38 19.23
C ARG A 476 14.56 8.12 20.67
N ALA A 477 14.38 6.87 21.05
CA ALA A 477 14.00 6.54 22.42
C ALA A 477 15.14 6.83 23.40
N ARG A 478 14.79 7.37 24.58
CA ARG A 478 15.71 7.46 25.71
C ARG A 478 15.63 6.16 26.52
N VAL A 479 16.66 5.34 26.46
CA VAL A 479 16.69 4.02 27.10
C VAL A 479 17.73 3.90 28.25
N ASN A 480 18.52 4.95 28.46
CA ASN A 480 19.56 4.95 29.51
C ASN A 480 18.96 4.65 30.89
N GLY A 481 19.53 3.71 31.60
CA GLY A 481 19.09 3.26 32.94
C GLY A 481 17.81 2.42 32.93
N LYS A 482 17.34 1.98 31.75
CA LYS A 482 16.18 1.07 31.62
C LYS A 482 16.64 -0.37 31.55
N SER A 483 15.86 -1.27 32.17
CA SER A 483 16.10 -2.72 32.11
C SER A 483 15.28 -3.38 31.03
N CYS A 484 15.86 -4.42 30.41
CA CYS A 484 15.18 -5.26 29.44
C CYS A 484 14.05 -6.06 30.12
N PHE A 485 12.83 -5.95 29.60
CA PHE A 485 11.64 -6.61 30.16
C PHE A 485 11.70 -8.15 30.12
N VAL A 486 12.60 -8.73 29.32
CA VAL A 486 12.79 -10.20 29.22
C VAL A 486 13.90 -10.69 30.12
N THR A 487 15.08 -10.06 30.05
CA THR A 487 16.31 -10.56 30.67
C THR A 487 16.66 -9.87 31.99
N GLY A 488 16.03 -8.72 32.30
CA GLY A 488 16.42 -7.86 33.44
C GLY A 488 17.70 -7.08 33.23
N GLY A 489 18.52 -7.41 32.21
CA GLY A 489 19.75 -6.68 31.88
C GLY A 489 19.49 -5.32 31.25
N GLU A 490 20.55 -4.63 30.81
CA GLU A 490 20.43 -3.31 30.19
C GLU A 490 19.61 -3.33 28.90
N ALA A 491 18.66 -2.39 28.75
CA ALA A 491 17.91 -2.19 27.53
C ALA A 491 18.69 -1.31 26.56
N LYS A 492 18.60 -1.64 25.28
CA LYS A 492 19.20 -0.87 24.18
C LYS A 492 18.14 -0.15 23.33
N TYR A 493 16.91 -0.61 23.37
CA TYR A 493 15.82 -0.14 22.50
C TYR A 493 14.52 0.01 23.27
N SER A 494 13.69 0.94 22.82
CA SER A 494 12.24 0.94 23.06
C SER A 494 11.59 0.33 21.83
N THR A 495 10.97 -0.83 21.96
CA THR A 495 10.52 -1.67 20.83
C THR A 495 9.05 -1.94 20.88
N TYR A 496 8.39 -1.89 19.72
CA TYR A 496 7.01 -2.29 19.54
C TYR A 496 6.93 -3.77 19.22
N PHE A 497 5.98 -4.48 19.85
CA PHE A 497 5.70 -5.89 19.65
C PHE A 497 4.24 -6.10 19.34
N GLY A 498 3.93 -7.04 18.42
CA GLY A 498 2.56 -7.34 18.04
C GLY A 498 2.46 -8.64 17.25
N ARG A 499 1.22 -9.09 17.00
CA ARG A 499 0.96 -10.07 15.95
C ARG A 499 1.12 -9.38 14.60
N SER A 500 1.66 -10.07 13.60
CA SER A 500 1.97 -9.50 12.29
C SER A 500 1.37 -10.36 11.17
N TYR A 501 1.02 -9.71 10.08
CA TYR A 501 0.61 -10.35 8.81
C TYR A 501 1.74 -11.20 8.22
#